data_6637c3d2edbe4e0a0416b11920c0af93
#
_entry.id   6637c3d2edbe4e0a0416b11920c0af93
#
_cell.length_a   1.000
_cell.length_b   1.000
_cell.length_c   1.000
_cell.angle_alpha   90.00
_cell.angle_beta   90.00
_cell.angle_gamma   90.00
#
_symmetry.space_group_name_H-M   'P 1'
#
loop_
_entity.id
_entity.type
_entity.pdbx_description
1 polymer ?
#
loop_
_entity_poly.entity_id
_entity_poly.type
_entity_poly.pdbx_seq_one_letter_code
_entity_poly.pdbx_strand_id
1 'polypeptide(L)'
;MTFHSSVFRFPVSGLPVFYIFHSRPECPCPTAAVDPGRGVIEPGVAFFGETAMEKYFDLHGADFTIRCKIYFAPVAKPAAGIETGIEEAGQPFRHVIVFCHGFAGHKDNAMAQKLAGRILEKHDDTALVIFNWPGHGDDDHAGITLEDCDAYLGTVLEYVRSTLHPRILDASATSFGGYLVLKYISDHGTNPFRRICLRCPAVVMHRVLTEKVLTAEDLRTLSEGGEVPSGFDRKVMLSPAFMQSLRDNDITALDFAPYAASMRIAQGTADELVPFDAVQSFAGRNGISMVTVEGADHRFLDPAKMDLVLRTFMQFLDL
;
A
#
# COMPACT_ATOMS: atom_id res chain seq x y z
N MET A 1 -19.97 -21.93 -21.94
CA MET A 1 -19.62 -21.67 -20.55
C MET A 1 -20.17 -20.30 -20.21
N THR A 2 -21.22 -20.26 -19.42
CA THR A 2 -22.00 -19.06 -19.10
C THR A 2 -21.35 -18.42 -17.85
N PHE A 3 -20.83 -17.21 -18.02
CA PHE A 3 -20.31 -16.43 -16.89
C PHE A 3 -21.51 -15.81 -16.14
N HIS A 4 -21.58 -16.06 -14.85
CA HIS A 4 -22.50 -15.32 -13.97
C HIS A 4 -21.71 -14.17 -13.33
N SER A 5 -22.05 -12.94 -13.71
CA SER A 5 -21.58 -11.73 -13.06
C SER A 5 -22.69 -11.22 -12.16
N SER A 6 -22.45 -11.13 -10.86
CA SER A 6 -23.38 -10.50 -9.93
C SER A 6 -23.02 -9.02 -9.78
N VAL A 7 -23.95 -8.13 -10.14
CA VAL A 7 -23.78 -6.67 -10.04
C VAL A 7 -24.68 -6.18 -8.90
N PHE A 8 -24.09 -5.57 -7.86
CA PHE A 8 -24.83 -4.94 -6.78
C PHE A 8 -24.77 -3.41 -6.90
N ARG A 9 -25.94 -2.77 -6.73
CA ARG A 9 -26.08 -1.31 -6.69
C ARG A 9 -26.37 -0.88 -5.26
N PHE A 10 -25.57 0.04 -4.73
CA PHE A 10 -25.86 0.76 -3.49
C PHE A 10 -26.10 2.25 -3.80
N PRO A 11 -27.11 2.90 -3.25
CA PRO A 11 -27.36 4.32 -3.44
C PRO A 11 -26.57 5.13 -2.40
N VAL A 12 -25.45 5.71 -2.81
CA VAL A 12 -24.78 6.79 -2.07
C VAL A 12 -24.59 7.96 -3.02
N SER A 13 -24.87 9.15 -2.55
CA SER A 13 -24.81 10.41 -3.29
C SER A 13 -23.40 10.68 -3.81
N GLY A 14 -23.22 10.57 -5.13
CA GLY A 14 -21.99 10.85 -5.84
C GLY A 14 -21.45 9.58 -6.53
N LEU A 15 -21.42 9.54 -7.80
CA LEU A 15 -20.89 8.55 -8.76
C LEU A 15 -20.86 7.07 -8.31
N PRO A 16 -21.43 6.15 -9.06
CA PRO A 16 -21.47 4.74 -8.69
C PRO A 16 -20.07 4.10 -8.82
N VAL A 17 -19.53 3.64 -7.70
CA VAL A 17 -18.37 2.75 -7.66
C VAL A 17 -18.89 1.32 -7.83
N PHE A 18 -18.38 0.58 -8.83
CA PHE A 18 -18.73 -0.81 -9.07
C PHE A 18 -17.62 -1.71 -8.60
N TYR A 19 -17.95 -2.71 -7.80
CA TYR A 19 -17.02 -3.76 -7.38
C TYR A 19 -17.28 -5.01 -8.22
N ILE A 20 -16.28 -5.46 -8.98
CA ILE A 20 -16.36 -6.70 -9.77
C ILE A 20 -15.27 -7.64 -9.28
N PHE A 21 -15.66 -8.78 -8.75
CA PHE A 21 -14.74 -9.85 -8.38
C PHE A 21 -14.54 -10.79 -9.57
N HIS A 22 -13.32 -10.87 -10.08
CA HIS A 22 -12.97 -11.82 -11.15
C HIS A 22 -12.05 -12.91 -10.60
N SER A 23 -12.42 -14.15 -10.84
CA SER A 23 -11.48 -15.27 -10.76
C SER A 23 -10.57 -15.25 -12.00
N ARG A 24 -9.26 -15.06 -11.83
CA ARG A 24 -8.29 -15.23 -12.92
C ARG A 24 -8.11 -16.70 -13.28
N PRO A 25 -7.86 -17.03 -14.57
CA PRO A 25 -7.42 -18.36 -14.95
C PRO A 25 -6.06 -18.66 -14.32
N GLU A 26 -5.93 -19.87 -13.77
CA GLU A 26 -4.77 -20.37 -13.04
C GLU A 26 -3.47 -20.26 -13.86
N CYS A 27 -2.46 -19.61 -13.29
CA CYS A 27 -1.08 -19.82 -13.65
C CYS A 27 -0.69 -21.22 -13.12
N PRO A 28 -0.02 -22.10 -13.86
CA PRO A 28 0.32 -23.43 -13.36
C PRO A 28 1.41 -23.35 -12.29
N CYS A 29 0.99 -23.29 -11.04
CA CYS A 29 1.86 -23.49 -9.89
C CYS A 29 1.97 -24.99 -9.57
N PRO A 30 3.13 -25.51 -9.11
CA PRO A 30 3.30 -26.93 -8.83
C PRO A 30 2.34 -27.38 -7.73
N THR A 31 1.68 -28.50 -7.97
CA THR A 31 0.70 -29.15 -7.10
C THR A 31 1.24 -29.35 -5.68
N ALA A 32 0.80 -28.52 -4.75
CA ALA A 32 0.90 -28.83 -3.32
C ALA A 32 -0.15 -29.89 -2.97
N ALA A 33 0.25 -30.90 -2.25
CA ALA A 33 -0.63 -31.99 -1.80
C ALA A 33 -1.78 -31.40 -0.96
N VAL A 34 -3.01 -31.68 -1.36
CA VAL A 34 -4.23 -31.23 -0.66
C VAL A 34 -4.40 -32.09 0.61
N ASP A 35 -4.35 -31.46 1.76
CA ASP A 35 -4.74 -32.07 3.04
C ASP A 35 -6.28 -32.21 3.08
N PRO A 36 -6.86 -33.41 3.18
CA PRO A 36 -8.30 -33.64 3.11
C PRO A 36 -9.10 -33.09 4.31
N GLY A 37 -8.45 -32.44 5.28
CA GLY A 37 -9.09 -31.84 6.46
C GLY A 37 -9.38 -30.33 6.36
N ARG A 38 -8.91 -29.64 5.32
CA ARG A 38 -9.15 -28.19 5.11
C ARG A 38 -10.35 -28.00 4.19
N GLY A 39 -11.29 -27.15 4.63
CA GLY A 39 -12.52 -26.84 3.87
C GLY A 39 -12.25 -26.25 2.48
N VAL A 40 -13.29 -26.20 1.65
CA VAL A 40 -13.26 -25.65 0.29
C VAL A 40 -12.84 -24.16 0.36
N ILE A 41 -11.78 -23.79 -0.37
CA ILE A 41 -11.30 -22.42 -0.49
C ILE A 41 -11.95 -21.80 -1.74
N GLU A 42 -12.49 -20.57 -1.61
CA GLU A 42 -13.03 -19.84 -2.76
C GLU A 42 -11.97 -19.63 -3.85
N PRO A 43 -12.38 -19.59 -5.13
CA PRO A 43 -11.48 -19.24 -6.22
C PRO A 43 -10.85 -17.85 -5.99
N GLY A 44 -9.51 -17.78 -6.03
CA GLY A 44 -8.76 -16.53 -5.82
C GLY A 44 -8.32 -16.28 -4.38
N VAL A 45 -8.65 -17.14 -3.42
CA VAL A 45 -8.12 -17.12 -2.05
C VAL A 45 -7.03 -18.18 -1.90
N ALA A 46 -5.88 -17.81 -1.36
CA ALA A 46 -4.77 -18.72 -1.08
C ALA A 46 -4.32 -18.61 0.38
N PHE A 47 -3.76 -19.71 0.93
CA PHE A 47 -3.12 -19.65 2.23
C PHE A 47 -1.76 -18.97 2.14
N PHE A 48 -1.53 -18.07 3.07
CA PHE A 48 -0.26 -17.41 3.27
C PHE A 48 0.30 -17.84 4.65
N GLY A 49 1.18 -18.84 4.65
CA GLY A 49 1.61 -19.48 5.89
C GLY A 49 0.52 -20.36 6.51
N GLU A 50 0.66 -20.66 7.81
CA GLU A 50 -0.29 -21.52 8.55
C GLU A 50 -1.51 -20.78 9.08
N THR A 51 -1.40 -19.45 9.26
CA THR A 51 -2.36 -18.62 10.00
C THR A 51 -2.94 -17.45 9.20
N ALA A 52 -2.57 -17.29 7.94
CA ALA A 52 -3.00 -16.16 7.12
C ALA A 52 -3.51 -16.63 5.75
N MET A 53 -4.50 -15.91 5.24
CA MET A 53 -5.03 -16.03 3.89
C MET A 53 -4.74 -14.76 3.11
N GLU A 54 -4.65 -14.87 1.79
CA GLU A 54 -4.59 -13.74 0.89
C GLU A 54 -5.66 -13.85 -0.19
N LYS A 55 -6.24 -12.70 -0.56
CA LYS A 55 -7.20 -12.61 -1.67
C LYS A 55 -6.86 -11.41 -2.53
N TYR A 56 -6.88 -11.62 -3.84
CA TYR A 56 -6.77 -10.58 -4.85
C TYR A 56 -8.16 -10.08 -5.23
N PHE A 57 -8.29 -8.78 -5.44
CA PHE A 57 -9.53 -8.15 -5.89
C PHE A 57 -9.24 -6.85 -6.63
N ASP A 58 -10.22 -6.37 -7.38
CA ASP A 58 -10.12 -5.14 -8.14
C ASP A 58 -11.13 -4.12 -7.63
N LEU A 59 -10.70 -2.85 -7.52
CA LEU A 59 -11.58 -1.72 -7.27
C LEU A 59 -11.72 -0.90 -8.54
N HIS A 60 -12.93 -0.48 -8.86
CA HIS A 60 -13.21 0.27 -10.08
C HIS A 60 -13.59 1.70 -9.73
N GLY A 61 -12.81 2.67 -10.23
CA GLY A 61 -13.21 4.07 -10.34
C GLY A 61 -14.00 4.31 -11.63
N ALA A 62 -14.22 5.59 -11.97
CA ALA A 62 -14.93 5.97 -13.18
C ALA A 62 -14.17 5.51 -14.44
N ASP A 63 -12.85 5.71 -14.47
CA ASP A 63 -12.00 5.49 -15.65
C ASP A 63 -10.75 4.65 -15.36
N PHE A 64 -10.69 3.99 -14.19
CA PHE A 64 -9.54 3.20 -13.78
C PHE A 64 -9.92 1.94 -13.00
N THR A 65 -9.00 0.99 -12.94
CA THR A 65 -9.11 -0.23 -12.14
C THR A 65 -7.88 -0.35 -11.24
N ILE A 66 -8.08 -0.45 -9.93
CA ILE A 66 -7.01 -0.62 -8.94
C ILE A 66 -6.86 -2.10 -8.62
N ARG A 67 -5.68 -2.66 -8.86
CA ARG A 67 -5.34 -4.04 -8.49
C ARG A 67 -4.97 -4.10 -7.03
N CYS A 68 -5.76 -4.80 -6.23
CA CYS A 68 -5.65 -4.87 -4.79
C CYS A 68 -5.35 -6.28 -4.30
N LYS A 69 -4.88 -6.35 -3.05
CA LYS A 69 -4.68 -7.58 -2.30
C LYS A 69 -5.02 -7.33 -0.84
N ILE A 70 -5.67 -8.29 -0.20
CA ILE A 70 -5.92 -8.25 1.23
C ILE A 70 -5.33 -9.49 1.89
N TYR A 71 -4.70 -9.31 3.05
CA TYR A 71 -4.26 -10.37 3.95
C TYR A 71 -5.15 -10.36 5.19
N PHE A 72 -5.61 -11.54 5.63
CA PHE A 72 -6.48 -11.70 6.79
C PHE A 72 -6.34 -13.09 7.41
N ALA A 73 -6.73 -13.28 8.66
CA ALA A 73 -6.78 -14.59 9.28
C ALA A 73 -8.01 -15.38 8.81
N PRO A 74 -7.90 -16.72 8.63
CA PRO A 74 -9.06 -17.54 8.36
C PRO A 74 -10.03 -17.44 9.54
N VAL A 75 -11.28 -17.06 9.29
CA VAL A 75 -12.32 -17.07 10.34
C VAL A 75 -12.50 -18.50 10.82
N ALA A 76 -12.42 -18.75 12.13
CA ALA A 76 -12.76 -20.05 12.71
C ALA A 76 -14.17 -20.42 12.23
N LYS A 77 -14.33 -21.64 11.63
CA LYS A 77 -15.54 -22.10 10.94
C LYS A 77 -16.81 -21.62 11.61
N PRO A 78 -17.69 -20.89 10.91
CA PRO A 78 -19.06 -20.75 11.38
C PRO A 78 -19.71 -22.13 11.47
N ALA A 79 -20.58 -22.33 12.43
CA ALA A 79 -21.35 -23.57 12.56
C ALA A 79 -21.99 -23.92 11.21
N ALA A 80 -21.89 -25.19 10.81
CA ALA A 80 -22.22 -25.73 9.50
C ALA A 80 -23.40 -25.03 8.80
N GLY A 81 -23.16 -24.44 7.62
CA GLY A 81 -24.19 -23.94 6.73
C GLY A 81 -23.99 -22.55 6.13
N ILE A 82 -22.91 -21.84 6.42
CA ILE A 82 -22.64 -20.48 5.87
C ILE A 82 -21.41 -20.54 4.97
N GLU A 83 -21.59 -20.20 3.69
CA GLU A 83 -20.51 -20.07 2.71
C GLU A 83 -19.70 -18.78 3.00
N THR A 84 -18.35 -18.93 3.11
CA THR A 84 -17.46 -17.88 3.59
C THR A 84 -16.87 -17.03 2.46
N GLY A 85 -17.64 -16.07 1.93
CA GLY A 85 -17.09 -14.91 1.21
C GLY A 85 -16.65 -13.80 2.19
N ILE A 86 -15.79 -12.87 1.77
CA ILE A 86 -15.45 -11.70 2.59
C ILE A 86 -16.71 -10.92 3.00
N GLU A 87 -17.76 -10.97 2.17
CA GLU A 87 -19.09 -10.34 2.42
C GLU A 87 -19.97 -11.17 3.38
N GLU A 88 -19.69 -12.47 3.55
CA GLU A 88 -20.48 -13.38 4.40
C GLU A 88 -19.86 -13.63 5.77
N ALA A 89 -18.59 -13.28 5.97
CA ALA A 89 -17.98 -13.25 7.29
C ALA A 89 -18.61 -12.08 8.07
N GLY A 90 -19.76 -12.31 8.70
CA GLY A 90 -20.56 -11.33 9.44
C GLY A 90 -19.88 -10.67 10.65
N GLN A 91 -18.55 -10.55 10.62
CA GLN A 91 -17.76 -9.75 11.55
C GLN A 91 -16.88 -8.78 10.76
N PRO A 92 -17.15 -7.47 10.87
CA PRO A 92 -16.26 -6.46 10.34
C PRO A 92 -14.90 -6.60 11.00
N PHE A 93 -13.80 -6.45 10.22
CA PHE A 93 -12.46 -6.38 10.78
C PHE A 93 -12.41 -5.22 11.78
N ARG A 94 -11.96 -5.51 13.02
CA ARG A 94 -11.82 -4.46 14.03
C ARG A 94 -10.76 -3.44 13.58
N HIS A 95 -9.69 -3.92 12.96
CA HIS A 95 -8.52 -3.13 12.56
C HIS A 95 -8.15 -3.42 11.10
N VAL A 96 -8.03 -2.38 10.29
CA VAL A 96 -7.50 -2.48 8.92
C VAL A 96 -6.27 -1.59 8.80
N ILE A 97 -5.23 -2.13 8.18
CA ILE A 97 -4.01 -1.40 7.83
C ILE A 97 -3.95 -1.28 6.31
N VAL A 98 -3.89 -0.06 5.80
CA VAL A 98 -3.62 0.20 4.37
C VAL A 98 -2.10 0.30 4.19
N PHE A 99 -1.55 -0.56 3.33
CA PHE A 99 -0.13 -0.55 3.01
C PHE A 99 0.12 0.14 1.68
N CYS A 100 0.91 1.21 1.71
CA CYS A 100 1.29 2.03 0.56
C CYS A 100 2.74 1.74 0.16
N HIS A 101 2.95 1.00 -0.94
CA HIS A 101 4.28 0.60 -1.40
C HIS A 101 5.07 1.77 -2.02
N GLY A 102 6.39 1.62 -2.14
CA GLY A 102 7.30 2.60 -2.75
C GLY A 102 7.27 2.58 -4.28
N PHE A 103 7.97 3.55 -4.89
CA PHE A 103 8.14 3.64 -6.34
C PHE A 103 8.73 2.34 -6.90
N ALA A 104 8.24 1.93 -8.06
CA ALA A 104 8.57 0.65 -8.71
C ALA A 104 8.24 -0.61 -7.87
N GLY A 105 7.45 -0.46 -6.79
CA GLY A 105 6.89 -1.58 -6.04
C GLY A 105 5.56 -2.09 -6.64
N HIS A 106 4.92 -3.02 -5.93
CA HIS A 106 3.62 -3.56 -6.34
C HIS A 106 2.91 -4.20 -5.13
N LYS A 107 1.65 -4.63 -5.32
CA LYS A 107 0.82 -5.24 -4.27
C LYS A 107 1.38 -6.55 -3.68
N ASP A 108 2.28 -7.24 -4.40
CA ASP A 108 2.98 -8.43 -3.89
C ASP A 108 4.30 -8.04 -3.18
N ASN A 109 4.23 -7.06 -2.30
CA ASN A 109 5.35 -6.45 -1.60
C ASN A 109 5.83 -7.33 -0.43
N ALA A 110 7.12 -7.67 -0.42
CA ALA A 110 7.69 -8.53 0.62
C ALA A 110 7.60 -7.95 2.05
N MET A 111 7.65 -6.62 2.22
CA MET A 111 7.47 -6.00 3.54
C MET A 111 6.02 -6.08 4.01
N ALA A 112 5.06 -5.80 3.12
CA ALA A 112 3.64 -5.96 3.42
C ALA A 112 3.33 -7.40 3.84
N GLN A 113 3.87 -8.36 3.11
CA GLN A 113 3.75 -9.78 3.40
C GLN A 113 4.32 -10.16 4.77
N LYS A 114 5.53 -9.69 5.11
CA LYS A 114 6.14 -9.93 6.42
C LYS A 114 5.37 -9.26 7.57
N LEU A 115 4.87 -8.04 7.34
CA LEU A 115 4.06 -7.32 8.32
C LEU A 115 2.74 -8.05 8.57
N ALA A 116 2.03 -8.43 7.49
CA ALA A 116 0.78 -9.19 7.57
C ALA A 116 0.97 -10.51 8.31
N GLY A 117 2.00 -11.31 7.96
CA GLY A 117 2.29 -12.57 8.63
C GLY A 117 2.43 -12.42 10.14
N ARG A 118 3.19 -11.43 10.59
CA ARG A 118 3.38 -11.18 12.04
C ARG A 118 2.13 -10.70 12.76
N ILE A 119 1.35 -9.85 12.11
CA ILE A 119 0.11 -9.33 12.69
C ILE A 119 -0.88 -10.48 12.84
N LEU A 120 -1.10 -11.25 11.78
CA LEU A 120 -2.13 -12.27 11.70
C LEU A 120 -1.82 -13.52 12.56
N GLU A 121 -0.58 -13.70 13.00
CA GLU A 121 -0.24 -14.72 14.01
C GLU A 121 -0.92 -14.49 15.38
N LYS A 122 -1.30 -13.23 15.69
CA LYS A 122 -1.79 -12.83 17.02
C LYS A 122 -3.09 -12.04 16.99
N HIS A 123 -3.47 -11.49 15.85
CA HIS A 123 -4.58 -10.55 15.68
C HIS A 123 -5.47 -11.00 14.52
N ASP A 124 -6.36 -11.95 14.78
CA ASP A 124 -7.28 -12.55 13.79
C ASP A 124 -8.41 -11.61 13.36
N ASP A 125 -8.65 -10.53 14.12
CA ASP A 125 -9.60 -9.45 13.82
C ASP A 125 -8.99 -8.30 13.00
N THR A 126 -7.77 -8.49 12.49
CA THR A 126 -7.03 -7.49 11.72
C THR A 126 -6.89 -7.91 10.25
N ALA A 127 -6.95 -6.95 9.34
CA ALA A 127 -6.62 -7.15 7.93
C ALA A 127 -5.57 -6.13 7.46
N LEU A 128 -4.78 -6.53 6.44
CA LEU A 128 -3.87 -5.62 5.74
C LEU A 128 -4.27 -5.57 4.27
N VAL A 129 -4.62 -4.38 3.79
CA VAL A 129 -4.95 -4.08 2.40
C VAL A 129 -3.75 -3.42 1.74
N ILE A 130 -3.35 -3.91 0.58
CA ILE A 130 -2.32 -3.31 -0.28
C ILE A 130 -2.85 -3.25 -1.71
N PHE A 131 -2.43 -2.25 -2.47
CA PHE A 131 -2.87 -2.01 -3.84
C PHE A 131 -1.71 -1.51 -4.71
N ASN A 132 -1.85 -1.57 -6.01
CA ASN A 132 -0.90 -0.96 -6.93
C ASN A 132 -1.21 0.52 -7.12
N TRP A 133 -0.16 1.36 -7.13
CA TRP A 133 -0.25 2.73 -7.62
C TRP A 133 -0.41 2.74 -9.15
N PRO A 134 -0.92 3.85 -9.75
CA PRO A 134 -0.97 4.00 -11.21
C PRO A 134 0.36 3.65 -11.88
N GLY A 135 0.33 2.86 -12.93
CA GLY A 135 1.51 2.40 -13.66
C GLY A 135 2.35 1.32 -12.98
N HIS A 136 2.05 0.93 -11.75
CA HIS A 136 2.84 -0.03 -10.99
C HIS A 136 2.28 -1.47 -11.06
N GLY A 137 3.19 -2.46 -10.92
CA GLY A 137 2.81 -3.88 -10.90
C GLY A 137 2.04 -4.28 -12.16
N ASP A 138 0.83 -4.83 -11.98
CA ASP A 138 -0.09 -5.23 -13.06
C ASP A 138 -1.23 -4.22 -13.27
N ASP A 139 -1.01 -2.96 -12.93
CA ASP A 139 -1.94 -1.86 -13.22
C ASP A 139 -2.10 -1.66 -14.74
N ASP A 140 -3.28 -1.17 -15.18
CA ASP A 140 -3.57 -0.99 -16.61
C ASP A 140 -2.93 0.29 -17.19
N HIS A 141 -2.61 1.29 -16.36
CA HIS A 141 -1.91 2.50 -16.76
C HIS A 141 -0.43 2.23 -17.03
N ALA A 142 0.13 2.93 -18.01
CA ALA A 142 1.58 2.94 -18.24
C ALA A 142 2.28 4.05 -17.45
N GLY A 143 1.64 5.21 -17.34
CA GLY A 143 2.15 6.41 -16.67
C GLY A 143 1.60 6.60 -15.27
N ILE A 144 2.06 7.66 -14.63
CA ILE A 144 1.66 8.07 -13.28
C ILE A 144 1.44 9.57 -13.22
N THR A 145 0.39 9.99 -12.51
CA THR A 145 0.17 11.37 -12.07
C THR A 145 -0.07 11.43 -10.57
N LEU A 146 0.08 12.58 -9.93
CA LEU A 146 -0.25 12.74 -8.51
C LEU A 146 -1.76 12.73 -8.29
N GLU A 147 -2.53 13.21 -9.25
CA GLU A 147 -3.99 13.19 -9.25
C GLU A 147 -4.54 11.77 -9.27
N ASP A 148 -3.98 10.89 -10.12
CA ASP A 148 -4.37 9.47 -10.15
C ASP A 148 -3.97 8.76 -8.85
N CYS A 149 -2.81 9.08 -8.29
CA CYS A 149 -2.39 8.54 -6.99
C CYS A 149 -3.36 8.94 -5.86
N ASP A 150 -3.81 10.19 -5.83
CA ASP A 150 -4.80 10.69 -4.89
C ASP A 150 -6.15 9.96 -5.06
N ALA A 151 -6.63 9.84 -6.29
CA ALA A 151 -7.86 9.14 -6.62
C ALA A 151 -7.81 7.65 -6.23
N TYR A 152 -6.66 6.98 -6.47
CA TYR A 152 -6.48 5.58 -6.07
C TYR A 152 -6.55 5.41 -4.56
N LEU A 153 -5.79 6.23 -3.81
CA LEU A 153 -5.82 6.15 -2.35
C LEU A 153 -7.21 6.48 -1.80
N GLY A 154 -7.88 7.49 -2.32
CA GLY A 154 -9.24 7.86 -1.96
C GLY A 154 -10.23 6.71 -2.17
N THR A 155 -10.16 6.05 -3.33
CA THR A 155 -11.01 4.89 -3.66
C THR A 155 -10.75 3.70 -2.73
N VAL A 156 -9.49 3.41 -2.42
CA VAL A 156 -9.13 2.34 -1.46
C VAL A 156 -9.65 2.67 -0.05
N LEU A 157 -9.51 3.92 0.40
CA LEU A 157 -10.01 4.35 1.71
C LEU A 157 -11.54 4.28 1.79
N GLU A 158 -12.24 4.63 0.72
CA GLU A 158 -13.70 4.50 0.64
C GLU A 158 -14.13 3.02 0.72
N TYR A 159 -13.49 2.14 -0.06
CA TYR A 159 -13.73 0.70 0.04
C TYR A 159 -13.51 0.17 1.46
N VAL A 160 -12.39 0.52 2.08
CA VAL A 160 -12.09 0.07 3.44
C VAL A 160 -13.18 0.53 4.42
N ARG A 161 -13.64 1.77 4.30
CA ARG A 161 -14.67 2.32 5.20
C ARG A 161 -16.06 1.76 4.94
N SER A 162 -16.45 1.66 3.66
CA SER A 162 -17.81 1.28 3.26
C SER A 162 -18.06 -0.22 3.18
N THR A 163 -17.00 -1.02 3.01
CA THR A 163 -17.11 -2.48 2.84
C THR A 163 -16.53 -3.25 4.01
N LEU A 164 -15.33 -2.88 4.48
CA LEU A 164 -14.66 -3.59 5.58
C LEU A 164 -15.08 -3.04 6.96
N HIS A 165 -15.64 -1.83 7.03
CA HIS A 165 -16.19 -1.17 8.23
C HIS A 165 -15.28 -1.24 9.49
N PRO A 166 -13.97 -0.98 9.41
CA PRO A 166 -13.10 -1.11 10.57
C PRO A 166 -13.40 -0.07 11.64
N ARG A 167 -13.20 -0.45 12.91
CA ARG A 167 -13.18 0.50 14.02
C ARG A 167 -11.88 1.29 14.09
N ILE A 168 -10.78 0.70 13.58
CA ILE A 168 -9.45 1.26 13.58
C ILE A 168 -8.91 1.18 12.15
N LEU A 169 -8.51 2.33 11.61
CA LEU A 169 -7.86 2.43 10.31
C LEU A 169 -6.49 3.05 10.50
N ASP A 170 -5.46 2.29 10.18
CA ASP A 170 -4.06 2.70 10.24
C ASP A 170 -3.40 2.59 8.85
N ALA A 171 -2.22 3.20 8.68
CA ALA A 171 -1.42 3.07 7.47
C ALA A 171 0.00 2.59 7.76
N SER A 172 0.56 1.84 6.83
CA SER A 172 1.99 1.57 6.74
C SER A 172 2.47 1.94 5.35
N ALA A 173 3.43 2.84 5.24
CA ALA A 173 3.85 3.37 3.95
C ALA A 173 5.38 3.35 3.82
N THR A 174 5.86 3.10 2.61
CA THR A 174 7.29 3.01 2.32
C THR A 174 7.68 3.99 1.22
N SER A 175 8.78 4.76 1.43
CA SER A 175 9.40 5.56 0.39
C SER A 175 8.40 6.50 -0.31
N PHE A 176 8.19 6.32 -1.62
CA PHE A 176 7.19 7.05 -2.41
C PHE A 176 5.76 6.94 -1.84
N GLY A 177 5.35 5.75 -1.36
CA GLY A 177 4.07 5.59 -0.69
C GLY A 177 3.95 6.48 0.56
N GLY A 178 5.07 6.70 1.28
CA GLY A 178 5.12 7.65 2.40
C GLY A 178 4.93 9.11 1.94
N TYR A 179 5.55 9.51 0.82
CA TYR A 179 5.32 10.80 0.20
C TYR A 179 3.83 10.98 -0.17
N LEU A 180 3.23 9.98 -0.83
CA LEU A 180 1.83 10.05 -1.28
C LEU A 180 0.83 10.12 -0.12
N VAL A 181 1.05 9.37 0.98
CA VAL A 181 0.21 9.46 2.18
C VAL A 181 0.30 10.84 2.82
N LEU A 182 1.50 11.40 2.94
CA LEU A 182 1.69 12.75 3.49
C LEU A 182 1.05 13.81 2.59
N LYS A 183 1.23 13.71 1.27
CA LYS A 183 0.59 14.60 0.32
C LYS A 183 -0.94 14.53 0.42
N TYR A 184 -1.52 13.33 0.45
CA TYR A 184 -2.96 13.12 0.62
C TYR A 184 -3.51 13.86 1.86
N ILE A 185 -2.83 13.71 3.00
CA ILE A 185 -3.22 14.39 4.25
C ILE A 185 -3.19 15.92 4.09
N SER A 186 -2.16 16.44 3.41
CA SER A 186 -2.03 17.88 3.18
C SER A 186 -3.11 18.43 2.24
N ASP A 187 -3.38 17.72 1.14
CA ASP A 187 -4.35 18.16 0.14
C ASP A 187 -5.78 18.16 0.67
N HIS A 188 -6.11 17.16 1.47
CA HIS A 188 -7.45 17.01 2.07
C HIS A 188 -7.61 17.72 3.42
N GLY A 189 -6.52 18.26 4.00
CA GLY A 189 -6.53 18.94 5.29
C GLY A 189 -6.97 18.09 6.48
N THR A 190 -6.96 16.76 6.32
CA THR A 190 -7.39 15.80 7.36
C THR A 190 -6.60 14.51 7.27
N ASN A 191 -6.29 13.92 8.43
CA ASN A 191 -5.65 12.61 8.50
C ASN A 191 -6.74 11.52 8.62
N PRO A 192 -6.89 10.65 7.60
CA PRO A 192 -7.87 9.56 7.64
C PRO A 192 -7.48 8.40 8.57
N PHE A 193 -6.23 8.35 9.02
CA PHE A 193 -5.66 7.25 9.79
C PHE A 193 -5.51 7.61 11.27
N ARG A 194 -5.73 6.64 12.15
CA ARG A 194 -5.40 6.77 13.56
C ARG A 194 -3.88 6.88 13.76
N ARG A 195 -3.12 5.98 13.10
CA ARG A 195 -1.65 5.94 13.14
C ARG A 195 -1.06 5.62 11.77
N ILE A 196 0.14 6.14 11.51
CA ILE A 196 0.86 6.03 10.26
C ILE A 196 2.31 5.61 10.54
N CYS A 197 2.71 4.47 10.01
CA CYS A 197 4.09 3.99 10.03
C CYS A 197 4.77 4.31 8.71
N LEU A 198 5.84 5.10 8.74
CA LEU A 198 6.57 5.58 7.56
C LEU A 198 7.97 4.97 7.55
N ARG A 199 8.26 4.07 6.61
CA ARG A 199 9.62 3.53 6.41
C ARG A 199 10.30 4.28 5.26
N CYS A 200 11.42 4.95 5.57
CA CYS A 200 12.20 5.72 4.60
C CYS A 200 11.33 6.61 3.70
N PRO A 201 10.44 7.46 4.26
CA PRO A 201 9.53 8.25 3.44
C PRO A 201 10.32 9.17 2.52
N ALA A 202 9.99 9.16 1.22
CA ALA A 202 10.68 9.96 0.20
C ALA A 202 10.22 11.44 0.27
N VAL A 203 10.47 12.10 1.42
CA VAL A 203 10.03 13.47 1.68
C VAL A 203 10.56 14.49 0.65
N VAL A 204 11.64 14.16 -0.05
CA VAL A 204 12.23 14.93 -1.15
C VAL A 204 12.11 14.18 -2.48
N MET A 205 10.92 13.69 -2.84
CA MET A 205 10.70 12.73 -3.93
C MET A 205 11.24 13.20 -5.28
N HIS A 206 11.05 14.46 -5.64
CA HIS A 206 11.64 15.01 -6.87
C HIS A 206 13.16 14.82 -6.92
N ARG A 207 13.84 15.14 -5.81
CA ARG A 207 15.30 15.00 -5.68
C ARG A 207 15.73 13.53 -5.71
N VAL A 208 14.96 12.63 -5.08
CA VAL A 208 15.22 11.18 -5.15
C VAL A 208 15.21 10.70 -6.60
N LEU A 209 14.23 11.09 -7.41
CA LEU A 209 14.19 10.69 -8.81
C LEU A 209 15.35 11.30 -9.60
N THR A 210 15.61 12.59 -9.47
CA THR A 210 16.60 13.30 -10.30
C THR A 210 18.05 12.98 -9.94
N GLU A 211 18.35 12.69 -8.67
CA GLU A 211 19.73 12.47 -8.21
C GLU A 211 20.11 11.00 -8.02
N LYS A 212 19.11 10.11 -7.84
CA LYS A 212 19.37 8.71 -7.43
C LYS A 212 18.79 7.66 -8.38
N VAL A 213 17.75 7.98 -9.14
CA VAL A 213 17.03 7.01 -9.96
C VAL A 213 17.24 7.22 -11.45
N LEU A 214 17.11 8.45 -11.93
CA LEU A 214 17.21 8.80 -13.35
C LEU A 214 18.65 9.04 -13.78
N THR A 215 18.97 8.58 -14.98
CA THR A 215 20.25 8.85 -15.63
C THR A 215 20.28 10.27 -16.23
N ALA A 216 21.46 10.75 -16.60
CA ALA A 216 21.60 12.02 -17.32
C ALA A 216 20.86 12.01 -18.68
N GLU A 217 20.78 10.85 -19.34
CA GLU A 217 20.02 10.63 -20.57
C GLU A 217 18.52 10.77 -20.33
N ASP A 218 17.99 10.12 -19.26
CA ASP A 218 16.57 10.23 -18.89
C ASP A 218 16.19 11.70 -18.60
N LEU A 219 17.04 12.40 -17.84
CA LEU A 219 16.80 13.82 -17.51
C LEU A 219 16.81 14.69 -18.75
N ARG A 220 17.69 14.42 -19.75
CA ARG A 220 17.71 15.11 -21.02
C ARG A 220 16.41 14.85 -21.80
N THR A 221 16.00 13.57 -21.94
CA THR A 221 14.75 13.19 -22.60
C THR A 221 13.55 13.91 -22.01
N LEU A 222 13.44 13.92 -20.67
CA LEU A 222 12.38 14.65 -19.96
C LEU A 222 12.44 16.16 -20.24
N SER A 223 13.65 16.76 -20.28
CA SER A 223 13.81 18.20 -20.55
C SER A 223 13.44 18.59 -21.98
N GLU A 224 13.53 17.66 -22.91
CA GLU A 224 13.12 17.80 -24.33
C GLU A 224 11.62 17.49 -24.54
N GLY A 225 10.87 17.18 -23.48
CA GLY A 225 9.44 16.91 -23.53
C GLY A 225 9.07 15.44 -23.75
N GLY A 226 10.06 14.52 -23.78
CA GLY A 226 9.84 13.09 -23.88
C GLY A 226 9.46 12.43 -22.55
N GLU A 227 9.03 11.17 -22.61
CA GLU A 227 8.76 10.34 -21.44
C GLU A 227 9.85 9.29 -21.27
N VAL A 228 10.10 8.87 -20.03
CA VAL A 228 11.13 7.87 -19.72
C VAL A 228 10.56 6.73 -18.87
N PRO A 229 10.90 5.46 -19.20
CA PRO A 229 10.52 4.31 -18.41
C PRO A 229 11.45 4.19 -17.19
N SER A 230 10.90 4.12 -15.99
CA SER A 230 11.67 3.95 -14.75
C SER A 230 11.07 2.85 -13.86
N GLY A 231 11.92 2.10 -13.19
CA GLY A 231 11.53 0.99 -12.32
C GLY A 231 12.28 -0.30 -12.64
N PHE A 232 11.90 -1.39 -11.96
CA PHE A 232 12.58 -2.69 -12.05
C PHE A 232 11.84 -3.66 -13.00
N ASP A 233 10.93 -4.46 -12.48
CA ASP A 233 10.25 -5.51 -13.22
C ASP A 233 9.25 -4.95 -14.24
N ARG A 234 8.44 -3.98 -13.82
CA ARG A 234 7.59 -3.19 -14.70
C ARG A 234 8.04 -1.74 -14.68
N LYS A 235 8.14 -1.16 -15.87
CA LYS A 235 8.54 0.24 -16.03
C LYS A 235 7.32 1.15 -15.91
N VAL A 236 7.40 2.12 -15.01
CA VAL A 236 6.45 3.23 -14.90
C VAL A 236 6.93 4.34 -15.83
N MET A 237 6.05 4.84 -16.68
CA MET A 237 6.38 5.95 -17.60
C MET A 237 6.31 7.26 -16.83
N LEU A 238 7.43 7.95 -16.76
CA LEU A 238 7.57 9.27 -16.15
C LEU A 238 7.50 10.35 -17.22
N SER A 239 6.56 11.25 -17.08
CA SER A 239 6.41 12.41 -17.96
C SER A 239 7.04 13.67 -17.38
N PRO A 240 7.38 14.69 -18.20
CA PRO A 240 7.79 16.01 -17.71
C PRO A 240 6.76 16.64 -16.77
N ALA A 241 5.47 16.44 -17.03
CA ALA A 241 4.39 16.94 -16.20
C ALA A 241 4.41 16.32 -14.80
N PHE A 242 4.62 15.00 -14.70
CA PHE A 242 4.78 14.32 -13.41
C PHE A 242 6.01 14.84 -12.64
N MET A 243 7.15 15.00 -13.30
CA MET A 243 8.36 15.55 -12.68
C MET A 243 8.14 17.00 -12.19
N GLN A 244 7.43 17.82 -12.96
CA GLN A 244 7.08 19.17 -12.55
C GLN A 244 6.11 19.15 -11.36
N SER A 245 5.10 18.27 -11.37
CA SER A 245 4.15 18.17 -10.25
C SER A 245 4.82 17.77 -8.94
N LEU A 246 5.84 16.89 -8.96
CA LEU A 246 6.64 16.57 -7.77
C LEU A 246 7.44 17.76 -7.25
N ARG A 247 7.93 18.64 -8.14
CA ARG A 247 8.63 19.86 -7.75
C ARG A 247 7.69 20.87 -7.10
N ASP A 248 6.50 21.03 -7.68
CA ASP A 248 5.49 21.99 -7.21
C ASP A 248 4.83 21.52 -5.89
N ASN A 249 4.90 20.22 -5.60
CA ASN A 249 4.34 19.61 -4.41
C ASN A 249 5.43 19.11 -3.45
N ASP A 250 6.36 20.00 -3.09
CA ASP A 250 7.39 19.73 -2.08
C ASP A 250 6.77 19.69 -0.68
N ILE A 251 6.57 18.46 -0.16
CA ILE A 251 5.99 18.27 1.17
C ILE A 251 6.91 18.73 2.31
N THR A 252 8.19 18.97 2.03
CA THR A 252 9.11 19.49 3.06
C THR A 252 8.77 20.92 3.50
N ALA A 253 8.03 21.67 2.70
CA ALA A 253 7.55 23.00 3.04
C ALA A 253 6.24 23.01 3.88
N LEU A 254 5.56 21.84 3.99
CA LEU A 254 4.25 21.72 4.61
C LEU A 254 4.35 21.43 6.11
N ASP A 255 3.29 21.74 6.86
CA ASP A 255 3.19 21.53 8.31
C ASP A 255 2.42 20.26 8.65
N PHE A 256 3.09 19.28 9.24
CA PHE A 256 2.51 18.05 9.75
C PHE A 256 2.53 17.97 11.28
N ALA A 257 2.94 19.03 11.97
CA ALA A 257 2.97 19.06 13.45
C ALA A 257 1.61 18.71 14.10
N PRO A 258 0.45 19.13 13.54
CA PRO A 258 -0.85 18.72 14.09
C PRO A 258 -1.08 17.19 14.08
N TYR A 259 -0.41 16.46 13.22
CA TYR A 259 -0.54 15.01 13.06
C TYR A 259 0.66 14.22 13.61
N ALA A 260 1.68 14.89 14.18
CA ALA A 260 2.95 14.27 14.58
C ALA A 260 2.77 13.07 15.52
N ALA A 261 1.86 13.17 16.49
CA ALA A 261 1.60 12.11 17.47
C ALA A 261 1.03 10.82 16.83
N SER A 262 0.39 10.94 15.64
CA SER A 262 -0.13 9.83 14.87
C SER A 262 0.88 9.23 13.89
N MET A 263 2.12 9.72 13.85
CA MET A 263 3.15 9.30 12.90
C MET A 263 4.37 8.71 13.59
N ARG A 264 4.93 7.67 12.99
CA ARG A 264 6.22 7.06 13.36
C ARG A 264 7.05 6.84 12.12
N ILE A 265 8.26 7.40 12.09
CA ILE A 265 9.22 7.20 11.01
C ILE A 265 10.27 6.17 11.46
N ALA A 266 10.68 5.27 10.55
CA ALA A 266 11.89 4.47 10.66
C ALA A 266 12.81 4.79 9.47
N GLN A 267 14.04 5.24 9.75
CA GLN A 267 15.00 5.67 8.74
C GLN A 267 16.36 5.00 8.94
N GLY A 268 16.89 4.45 7.84
CA GLY A 268 18.24 3.88 7.81
C GLY A 268 19.31 4.95 7.65
N THR A 269 20.44 4.82 8.37
CA THR A 269 21.56 5.78 8.23
C THR A 269 22.40 5.57 6.97
N ALA A 270 22.30 4.40 6.34
CA ALA A 270 22.96 4.06 5.07
C ALA A 270 21.97 4.02 3.89
N ASP A 271 20.85 4.73 3.99
CA ASP A 271 19.86 4.84 2.90
C ASP A 271 20.47 5.59 1.71
N GLU A 272 20.67 4.86 0.62
CA GLU A 272 21.32 5.35 -0.59
C GLU A 272 20.37 6.14 -1.52
N LEU A 273 19.06 6.01 -1.31
CA LEU A 273 18.03 6.66 -2.12
C LEU A 273 17.47 7.89 -1.44
N VAL A 274 16.97 7.76 -0.21
CA VAL A 274 16.37 8.87 0.53
C VAL A 274 17.38 9.39 1.55
N PRO A 275 17.89 10.64 1.37
CA PRO A 275 18.90 11.20 2.26
C PRO A 275 18.43 11.22 3.72
N PHE A 276 19.22 10.65 4.61
CA PHE A 276 18.93 10.57 6.04
C PHE A 276 18.67 11.95 6.67
N ASP A 277 19.51 12.93 6.33
CA ASP A 277 19.42 14.30 6.82
C ASP A 277 18.11 15.01 6.42
N ALA A 278 17.61 14.72 5.23
CA ALA A 278 16.33 15.27 4.77
C ALA A 278 15.16 14.75 5.61
N VAL A 279 15.14 13.43 5.87
CA VAL A 279 14.08 12.82 6.71
C VAL A 279 14.22 13.25 8.15
N GLN A 280 15.45 13.33 8.69
CA GLN A 280 15.71 13.81 10.04
C GLN A 280 15.23 15.26 10.23
N SER A 281 15.56 16.13 9.29
CA SER A 281 15.14 17.55 9.31
C SER A 281 13.61 17.66 9.20
N PHE A 282 12.97 16.89 8.32
CA PHE A 282 11.52 16.83 8.19
C PHE A 282 10.85 16.37 9.51
N ALA A 283 11.32 15.26 10.07
CA ALA A 283 10.81 14.73 11.33
C ALA A 283 10.98 15.73 12.49
N GLY A 284 12.17 16.33 12.62
CA GLY A 284 12.47 17.30 13.69
C GLY A 284 11.62 18.56 13.59
N ARG A 285 11.46 19.11 12.40
CA ARG A 285 10.63 20.31 12.17
C ARG A 285 9.16 20.08 12.51
N ASN A 286 8.64 18.90 12.21
CA ASN A 286 7.25 18.56 12.46
C ASN A 286 7.01 17.89 13.82
N GLY A 287 8.05 17.63 14.62
CA GLY A 287 7.92 16.92 15.90
C GLY A 287 7.51 15.44 15.75
N ILE A 288 7.74 14.84 14.58
CA ILE A 288 7.43 13.44 14.32
C ILE A 288 8.49 12.53 14.94
N SER A 289 8.06 11.53 15.70
CA SER A 289 8.97 10.56 16.31
C SER A 289 9.64 9.68 15.26
N MET A 290 10.98 9.68 15.23
CA MET A 290 11.79 8.92 14.27
C MET A 290 12.70 7.92 14.99
N VAL A 291 12.70 6.68 14.51
CA VAL A 291 13.63 5.63 14.89
C VAL A 291 14.74 5.57 13.83
N THR A 292 15.96 5.86 14.27
CA THR A 292 17.16 5.73 13.45
C THR A 292 17.66 4.28 13.50
N VAL A 293 17.85 3.66 12.34
CA VAL A 293 18.38 2.30 12.24
C VAL A 293 19.77 2.35 11.62
N GLU A 294 20.80 2.15 12.47
CA GLU A 294 22.20 2.29 12.09
C GLU A 294 22.62 1.31 11.02
N GLY A 295 23.25 1.82 9.96
CA GLY A 295 23.73 1.05 8.82
C GLY A 295 22.64 0.35 7.98
N ALA A 296 21.36 0.69 8.17
CA ALA A 296 20.31 0.16 7.33
C ALA A 296 20.26 0.90 5.98
N ASP A 297 20.19 0.13 4.89
CA ASP A 297 19.95 0.61 3.53
C ASP A 297 18.46 0.97 3.30
N HIS A 298 18.13 1.53 2.14
CA HIS A 298 16.76 1.91 1.78
C HIS A 298 15.77 0.74 1.86
N ARG A 299 16.18 -0.46 1.50
CA ARG A 299 15.33 -1.66 1.42
C ARG A 299 15.28 -2.43 2.73
N PHE A 300 16.17 -2.14 3.67
CA PHE A 300 16.35 -2.92 4.90
C PHE A 300 16.63 -4.40 4.58
N LEU A 301 17.63 -4.64 3.73
CA LEU A 301 17.99 -5.99 3.30
C LEU A 301 18.51 -6.86 4.45
N ASP A 302 19.10 -6.27 5.48
CA ASP A 302 19.47 -6.97 6.71
C ASP A 302 18.20 -7.41 7.48
N PRO A 303 17.98 -8.73 7.66
CA PRO A 303 16.78 -9.23 8.32
C PRO A 303 16.59 -8.74 9.75
N ALA A 304 17.70 -8.53 10.51
CA ALA A 304 17.63 -8.05 11.89
C ALA A 304 17.16 -6.59 11.95
N LYS A 305 17.60 -5.75 11.01
CA LYS A 305 17.18 -4.37 10.88
C LYS A 305 15.73 -4.25 10.44
N MET A 306 15.31 -5.07 9.47
CA MET A 306 13.90 -5.17 9.08
C MET A 306 13.02 -5.63 10.24
N ASP A 307 13.46 -6.61 11.00
CA ASP A 307 12.77 -7.12 12.18
C ASP A 307 12.59 -6.03 13.27
N LEU A 308 13.61 -5.21 13.49
CA LEU A 308 13.52 -4.07 14.39
C LEU A 308 12.42 -3.09 13.95
N VAL A 309 12.37 -2.75 12.67
CA VAL A 309 11.34 -1.85 12.11
C VAL A 309 9.93 -2.43 12.26
N LEU A 310 9.76 -3.72 11.92
CA LEU A 310 8.46 -4.37 12.04
C LEU A 310 7.97 -4.40 13.49
N ARG A 311 8.83 -4.73 14.47
CA ARG A 311 8.46 -4.68 15.90
C ARG A 311 8.12 -3.25 16.34
N THR A 312 8.90 -2.26 15.92
CA THR A 312 8.64 -0.84 16.23
C THR A 312 7.28 -0.39 15.69
N PHE A 313 6.93 -0.81 14.47
CA PHE A 313 5.66 -0.46 13.84
C PHE A 313 4.49 -1.19 14.50
N MET A 314 4.61 -2.48 14.76
CA MET A 314 3.58 -3.23 15.49
C MET A 314 3.31 -2.62 16.87
N GLN A 315 4.35 -2.33 17.64
CA GLN A 315 4.22 -1.65 18.94
C GLN A 315 3.51 -0.29 18.82
N PHE A 316 3.85 0.49 17.79
CA PHE A 316 3.19 1.79 17.55
C PHE A 316 1.74 1.64 17.11
N LEU A 317 1.38 0.57 16.42
CA LEU A 317 0.01 0.26 15.99
C LEU A 317 -0.84 -0.43 17.08
N ASP A 318 -0.29 -0.70 18.26
CA ASP A 318 -0.89 -1.49 19.34
C ASP A 318 -1.21 -2.94 18.91
N LEU A 319 -0.25 -3.58 18.20
CA LEU A 319 -0.32 -4.93 17.66
C LEU A 319 0.82 -5.81 18.18
#